data_f70667a1d18043203c4717a7e09ac33b
#
_entry.id   f70667a1d18043203c4717a7e09ac33b
#
_cell.length_a   1.000
_cell.length_b   1.000
_cell.length_c   1.000
_cell.angle_alpha   90.00
_cell.angle_beta   90.00
_cell.angle_gamma   90.00
#
_symmetry.space_group_name_H-M   'P 1'
#
loop_
_entity.id
_entity.type
_entity.pdbx_description
1 polymer ?
#
loop_
_entity_poly.entity_id
_entity_poly.type
_entity_poly.pdbx_seq_one_letter_code
_entity_poly.pdbx_strand_id
1 'polypeptide(L)'
;MSYKSRFLQLALRAQALRFGEFTLKSGRQSPYFFNAGLFNSGAALAGLAACYADAIDAQREAGAIGDFDLLFGPAYKGIPLATALACEYAGRGRDLPVAFNRKEAKAHGEGGSLIGAPLDGRRVLIVDDVITAGTAIREALAIIRDGGGIAAGIVIALDRQEAVDPAASRRSAAETVADEQGLPVISVASLDDLLAFTGNDDTLAAERGRLLAYRDAYGSLTPR
;
A
#
# COMPACT_ATOMS: atom_id res chain seq x y z
N MET A 1 19.54 9.73 0.61
CA MET A 1 18.80 8.53 1.07
C MET A 1 17.54 8.42 0.24
N SER A 2 17.26 7.24 -0.34
CA SER A 2 16.06 7.01 -1.16
C SER A 2 14.79 7.06 -0.29
N TYR A 3 13.63 7.32 -0.90
CA TYR A 3 12.35 7.27 -0.20
C TYR A 3 12.07 5.88 0.37
N LYS A 4 12.50 4.81 -0.31
CA LYS A 4 12.40 3.42 0.15
C LYS A 4 13.15 3.20 1.48
N SER A 5 14.41 3.64 1.55
CA SER A 5 15.19 3.55 2.79
C SER A 5 14.62 4.41 3.91
N ARG A 6 14.10 5.61 3.59
CA ARG A 6 13.41 6.46 4.59
C ARG A 6 12.17 5.79 5.15
N PHE A 7 11.36 5.18 4.27
CA PHE A 7 10.16 4.43 4.67
C PHE A 7 10.51 3.27 5.60
N LEU A 8 11.50 2.43 5.23
CA LEU A 8 11.88 1.27 6.04
C LEU A 8 12.42 1.68 7.41
N GLN A 9 13.25 2.73 7.49
CA GLN A 9 13.71 3.28 8.76
C GLN A 9 12.56 3.85 9.60
N LEU A 10 11.62 4.56 8.98
CA LEU A 10 10.44 5.10 9.67
C LEU A 10 9.58 3.95 10.21
N ALA A 11 9.37 2.91 9.41
CA ALA A 11 8.58 1.74 9.80
C ALA A 11 9.20 0.98 10.98
N LEU A 12 10.53 0.84 11.00
CA LEU A 12 11.26 0.25 12.14
C LEU A 12 11.14 1.12 13.39
N ARG A 13 11.36 2.44 13.29
CA ARG A 13 11.23 3.36 14.42
C ARG A 13 9.82 3.39 15.00
N ALA A 14 8.80 3.36 14.15
CA ALA A 14 7.39 3.30 14.54
C ALA A 14 6.96 1.91 15.04
N GLN A 15 7.84 0.91 15.01
CA GLN A 15 7.52 -0.50 15.26
C GLN A 15 6.44 -1.06 14.32
N ALA A 16 6.16 -0.37 13.23
CA ALA A 16 5.25 -0.80 12.17
C ALA A 16 5.84 -1.97 11.36
N LEU A 17 7.17 -1.99 11.22
CA LEU A 17 7.95 -3.12 10.72
C LEU A 17 8.78 -3.69 11.88
N ARG A 18 8.68 -5.00 12.09
CA ARG A 18 9.44 -5.71 13.13
C ARG A 18 9.99 -7.01 12.57
N PHE A 19 11.20 -7.35 12.96
CA PHE A 19 11.78 -8.68 12.73
C PHE A 19 11.48 -9.61 13.91
N GLY A 20 11.33 -10.90 13.65
CA GLY A 20 11.00 -11.91 14.66
C GLY A 20 10.30 -13.10 14.02
N GLU A 21 9.63 -13.91 14.82
CA GLU A 21 8.83 -15.03 14.37
C GLU A 21 7.35 -14.71 14.53
N PHE A 22 6.63 -14.64 13.40
CA PHE A 22 5.22 -14.27 13.38
C PHE A 22 4.40 -15.28 12.61
N THR A 23 3.34 -15.78 13.23
CA THR A 23 2.35 -16.62 12.53
C THR A 23 1.35 -15.72 11.81
N LEU A 24 1.33 -15.77 10.48
CA LEU A 24 0.37 -15.02 9.67
C LEU A 24 -1.01 -15.69 9.71
N LYS A 25 -2.05 -14.97 9.26
CA LYS A 25 -3.42 -15.51 9.14
C LYS A 25 -3.50 -16.75 8.23
N SER A 26 -2.57 -16.89 7.29
CA SER A 26 -2.43 -18.07 6.42
C SER A 26 -1.81 -19.29 7.12
N GLY A 27 -1.37 -19.16 8.38
CA GLY A 27 -0.61 -20.16 9.11
C GLY A 27 0.91 -20.16 8.81
N ARG A 28 1.39 -19.34 7.86
CA ARG A 28 2.81 -19.24 7.51
C ARG A 28 3.59 -18.59 8.65
N GLN A 29 4.81 -19.11 8.91
CA GLN A 29 5.78 -18.47 9.80
C GLN A 29 6.54 -17.41 9.01
N SER A 30 6.40 -16.14 9.39
CA SER A 30 7.07 -15.01 8.74
C SER A 30 8.18 -14.46 9.63
N PRO A 31 9.38 -14.17 9.08
CA PRO A 31 10.48 -13.58 9.83
C PRO A 31 10.30 -12.08 10.08
N TYR A 32 9.23 -11.49 9.58
CA TYR A 32 8.89 -10.09 9.80
C TYR A 32 7.38 -9.87 9.84
N PHE A 33 6.98 -8.78 10.46
CA PHE A 33 5.59 -8.34 10.53
C PHE A 33 5.49 -6.87 10.21
N PHE A 34 4.50 -6.51 9.39
CA PHE A 34 4.20 -5.13 9.06
C PHE A 34 2.76 -4.78 9.45
N ASN A 35 2.60 -3.66 10.15
CA ASN A 35 1.30 -3.12 10.55
C ASN A 35 1.30 -1.59 10.45
N ALA A 36 0.71 -1.06 9.39
CA ALA A 36 0.62 0.38 9.17
C ALA A 36 -0.19 1.13 10.26
N GLY A 37 -1.04 0.44 11.03
CA GLY A 37 -1.75 1.05 12.15
C GLY A 37 -0.85 1.56 13.28
N LEU A 38 0.43 1.22 13.26
CA LEU A 38 1.42 1.72 14.22
C LEU A 38 2.09 3.04 13.81
N PHE A 39 1.80 3.58 12.62
CA PHE A 39 2.07 4.98 12.31
C PHE A 39 0.99 5.86 12.95
N ASN A 40 1.02 5.94 14.28
CA ASN A 40 -0.05 6.46 15.12
C ASN A 40 0.22 7.87 15.69
N SER A 41 1.15 8.60 15.11
CA SER A 41 1.45 9.99 15.46
C SER A 41 1.46 10.87 14.21
N GLY A 42 1.23 12.18 14.39
CA GLY A 42 1.27 13.14 13.29
C GLY A 42 2.62 13.12 12.54
N ALA A 43 3.73 13.05 13.28
CA ALA A 43 5.07 12.99 12.69
C ALA A 43 5.29 11.69 11.88
N ALA A 44 4.81 10.55 12.39
CA ALA A 44 4.90 9.27 11.68
C ALA A 44 4.04 9.25 10.41
N LEU A 45 2.80 9.76 10.50
CA LEU A 45 1.90 9.87 9.35
C LEU A 45 2.43 10.85 8.29
N ALA A 46 2.96 12.01 8.69
CA ALA A 46 3.57 12.96 7.77
C ALA A 46 4.79 12.36 7.05
N GLY A 47 5.69 11.69 7.77
CA GLY A 47 6.84 11.01 7.17
C GLY A 47 6.43 9.88 6.23
N LEU A 48 5.38 9.14 6.56
CA LEU A 48 4.82 8.09 5.71
C LEU A 48 4.20 8.69 4.44
N ALA A 49 3.40 9.76 4.56
CA ALA A 49 2.79 10.46 3.44
C ALA A 49 3.84 10.99 2.46
N ALA A 50 4.94 11.58 2.97
CA ALA A 50 6.05 12.01 2.14
C ALA A 50 6.68 10.85 1.34
N CYS A 51 6.84 9.66 1.95
CA CYS A 51 7.35 8.49 1.25
C CYS A 51 6.37 7.97 0.16
N TYR A 52 5.06 8.02 0.43
CA TYR A 52 4.04 7.70 -0.58
C TYR A 52 4.08 8.70 -1.75
N ALA A 53 4.11 9.99 -1.46
CA ALA A 53 4.16 11.02 -2.50
C ALA A 53 5.40 10.85 -3.39
N ASP A 54 6.58 10.65 -2.79
CA ASP A 54 7.81 10.42 -3.55
C ASP A 54 7.76 9.14 -4.40
N ALA A 55 7.14 8.07 -3.89
CA ALA A 55 6.96 6.83 -4.65
C ALA A 55 6.02 7.04 -5.84
N ILE A 56 4.89 7.72 -5.63
CA ILE A 56 3.91 8.02 -6.68
C ILE A 56 4.54 8.92 -7.74
N ASP A 57 5.22 10.00 -7.34
CA ASP A 57 5.82 10.95 -8.26
C ASP A 57 6.90 10.26 -9.12
N ALA A 58 7.77 9.44 -8.52
CA ALA A 58 8.77 8.66 -9.24
C ALA A 58 8.14 7.68 -10.26
N GLN A 59 7.03 7.03 -9.90
CA GLN A 59 6.34 6.09 -10.81
C GLN A 59 5.55 6.81 -11.91
N ARG A 60 5.06 8.03 -11.66
CA ARG A 60 4.47 8.88 -12.69
C ARG A 60 5.53 9.36 -13.70
N GLU A 61 6.68 9.80 -13.21
CA GLU A 61 7.82 10.17 -14.07
C GLU A 61 8.31 9.01 -14.93
N ALA A 62 8.28 7.80 -14.40
CA ALA A 62 8.60 6.58 -15.14
C ALA A 62 7.50 6.10 -16.09
N GLY A 63 6.31 6.74 -16.08
CA GLY A 63 5.16 6.33 -16.89
C GLY A 63 4.45 5.06 -16.43
N ALA A 64 4.78 4.57 -15.23
CA ALA A 64 4.18 3.34 -14.68
C ALA A 64 2.77 3.58 -14.10
N ILE A 65 2.43 4.81 -13.77
CA ILE A 65 1.07 5.22 -13.35
C ILE A 65 0.70 6.53 -14.05
N GLY A 66 -0.54 6.63 -14.49
CA GLY A 66 -1.07 7.84 -15.13
C GLY A 66 -1.44 8.94 -14.13
N ASP A 67 -2.00 10.03 -14.66
CA ASP A 67 -2.54 11.11 -13.84
C ASP A 67 -3.79 10.68 -13.08
N PHE A 68 -3.98 11.30 -11.92
CA PHE A 68 -5.15 11.13 -11.07
C PHE A 68 -5.61 12.47 -10.49
N ASP A 69 -6.90 12.54 -10.15
CA ASP A 69 -7.56 13.78 -9.74
C ASP A 69 -8.10 13.69 -8.30
N LEU A 70 -8.08 12.49 -7.69
CA LEU A 70 -8.67 12.21 -6.39
C LEU A 70 -7.95 11.03 -5.72
N LEU A 71 -7.83 11.09 -4.40
CA LEU A 71 -7.34 9.99 -3.57
C LEU A 71 -8.51 9.25 -2.90
N PHE A 72 -8.52 7.93 -2.98
CA PHE A 72 -9.52 7.09 -2.31
C PHE A 72 -8.85 6.20 -1.27
N GLY A 73 -9.28 6.34 -0.01
CA GLY A 73 -8.80 5.51 1.11
C GLY A 73 -9.81 4.45 1.52
N PRO A 74 -9.64 3.16 1.21
CA PRO A 74 -10.52 2.10 1.70
C PRO A 74 -10.56 2.04 3.24
N ALA A 75 -11.77 1.86 3.80
CA ALA A 75 -11.91 1.73 5.24
C ALA A 75 -11.28 0.42 5.74
N TYR A 76 -10.47 0.46 6.82
CA TYR A 76 -10.30 1.65 7.67
C TYR A 76 -8.90 2.26 7.54
N LYS A 77 -7.87 1.48 7.17
CA LYS A 77 -6.48 1.94 7.17
C LYS A 77 -6.16 2.90 6.03
N GLY A 78 -6.82 2.73 4.88
CA GLY A 78 -6.67 3.65 3.76
C GLY A 78 -7.11 5.08 4.08
N ILE A 79 -8.06 5.28 5.01
CA ILE A 79 -8.58 6.60 5.37
C ILE A 79 -7.47 7.53 5.88
N PRO A 80 -6.74 7.21 6.97
CA PRO A 80 -5.67 8.07 7.45
C PRO A 80 -4.51 8.21 6.44
N LEU A 81 -4.24 7.16 5.66
CA LEU A 81 -3.19 7.19 4.64
C LEU A 81 -3.52 8.16 3.50
N ALA A 82 -4.71 8.06 2.91
CA ALA A 82 -5.15 8.97 1.85
C ALA A 82 -5.27 10.41 2.35
N THR A 83 -5.76 10.61 3.57
CA THR A 83 -5.87 11.93 4.18
C THR A 83 -4.49 12.57 4.41
N ALA A 84 -3.55 11.83 4.99
CA ALA A 84 -2.19 12.33 5.21
C ALA A 84 -1.48 12.62 3.86
N LEU A 85 -1.68 11.77 2.86
CA LEU A 85 -1.13 11.96 1.51
C LEU A 85 -1.71 13.20 0.82
N ALA A 86 -3.01 13.47 0.97
CA ALA A 86 -3.62 14.70 0.44
C ALA A 86 -3.02 15.94 1.08
N CYS A 87 -2.81 15.95 2.41
CA CYS A 87 -2.14 17.04 3.10
C CYS A 87 -0.69 17.23 2.61
N GLU A 88 0.04 16.15 2.38
CA GLU A 88 1.40 16.20 1.84
C GLU A 88 1.40 16.81 0.42
N TYR A 89 0.50 16.38 -0.47
CA TYR A 89 0.39 16.96 -1.80
C TYR A 89 -0.04 18.42 -1.78
N ALA A 90 -0.95 18.81 -0.89
CA ALA A 90 -1.32 20.22 -0.70
C ALA A 90 -0.11 21.06 -0.29
N GLY A 91 0.75 20.55 0.62
CA GLY A 91 2.04 21.15 0.98
C GLY A 91 3.02 21.27 -0.20
N ARG A 92 2.92 20.38 -1.19
CA ARG A 92 3.68 20.42 -2.46
C ARG A 92 3.01 21.30 -3.55
N GLY A 93 1.90 21.98 -3.24
CA GLY A 93 1.19 22.84 -4.18
C GLY A 93 0.17 22.11 -5.08
N ARG A 94 -0.15 20.85 -4.79
CA ARG A 94 -1.16 20.07 -5.50
C ARG A 94 -2.31 19.71 -4.56
N ASP A 95 -3.40 20.44 -4.64
CA ASP A 95 -4.61 20.16 -3.85
C ASP A 95 -5.39 18.99 -4.46
N LEU A 96 -5.53 17.89 -3.70
CA LEU A 96 -6.20 16.67 -4.13
C LEU A 96 -7.41 16.40 -3.24
N PRO A 97 -8.62 16.30 -3.81
CA PRO A 97 -9.80 15.82 -3.09
C PRO A 97 -9.60 14.41 -2.55
N VAL A 98 -10.28 14.11 -1.42
CA VAL A 98 -10.23 12.81 -0.77
C VAL A 98 -11.63 12.23 -0.65
N ALA A 99 -11.74 10.93 -0.92
CA ALA A 99 -12.93 10.14 -0.66
C ALA A 99 -12.57 8.83 0.05
N PHE A 100 -13.50 8.28 0.79
CA PHE A 100 -13.37 6.98 1.46
C PHE A 100 -14.74 6.35 1.68
N ASN A 101 -14.75 5.04 1.92
CA ASN A 101 -16.01 4.33 2.20
C ASN A 101 -16.26 4.14 3.69
N ARG A 102 -17.53 3.93 4.02
CA ARG A 102 -17.98 3.32 5.27
C ARG A 102 -18.17 1.82 5.06
N LYS A 103 -17.88 1.01 6.07
CA LYS A 103 -18.25 -0.43 6.03
C LYS A 103 -19.72 -0.67 6.32
N GLU A 104 -20.38 0.26 7.02
CA GLU A 104 -21.79 0.18 7.36
C GLU A 104 -22.55 1.32 6.69
N ALA A 105 -23.52 1.01 5.86
CA ALA A 105 -24.40 2.01 5.26
C ALA A 105 -25.25 2.68 6.36
N LYS A 106 -25.35 4.02 6.35
CA LYS A 106 -26.31 4.71 7.23
C LYS A 106 -27.73 4.43 6.78
N ALA A 107 -28.59 4.04 7.74
CA ALA A 107 -30.01 3.86 7.51
C ALA A 107 -30.79 5.19 7.33
N HIS A 108 -30.19 6.33 7.74
CA HIS A 108 -30.84 7.65 7.72
C HIS A 108 -29.85 8.76 7.32
N GLY A 109 -30.34 9.78 6.60
CA GLY A 109 -29.58 10.94 6.12
C GLY A 109 -29.15 10.81 4.66
N GLU A 110 -28.09 11.50 4.24
CA GLU A 110 -27.45 11.29 2.94
C GLU A 110 -26.99 9.84 2.83
N GLY A 111 -27.85 8.99 2.27
CA GLY A 111 -27.63 7.56 2.15
C GLY A 111 -26.41 7.27 1.26
N GLY A 112 -25.62 6.24 1.61
CA GLY A 112 -24.49 5.77 0.81
C GLY A 112 -23.31 5.34 1.65
N SER A 113 -22.45 4.58 1.02
CA SER A 113 -21.18 4.11 1.60
C SER A 113 -20.02 5.09 1.38
N LEU A 114 -20.18 6.10 0.52
CA LEU A 114 -19.14 7.08 0.17
C LEU A 114 -19.17 8.30 1.11
N ILE A 115 -17.98 8.77 1.49
CA ILE A 115 -17.75 10.00 2.24
C ILE A 115 -16.65 10.81 1.54
N GLY A 116 -16.76 12.14 1.54
CA GLY A 116 -15.77 13.04 0.95
C GLY A 116 -16.20 13.54 -0.42
N ALA A 117 -15.23 13.68 -1.31
CA ALA A 117 -15.47 14.26 -2.63
C ALA A 117 -16.25 13.32 -3.56
N PRO A 118 -17.10 13.83 -4.48
CA PRO A 118 -17.76 13.01 -5.49
C PRO A 118 -16.74 12.38 -6.44
N LEU A 119 -17.05 11.16 -6.90
CA LEU A 119 -16.15 10.37 -7.77
C LEU A 119 -16.42 10.57 -9.25
N ASP A 120 -17.60 11.09 -9.61
CA ASP A 120 -18.08 11.19 -10.98
C ASP A 120 -17.09 11.90 -11.91
N GLY A 121 -16.72 11.24 -13.00
CA GLY A 121 -15.74 11.70 -13.98
C GLY A 121 -14.29 11.79 -13.50
N ARG A 122 -13.97 11.42 -12.25
CA ARG A 122 -12.64 11.56 -11.65
C ARG A 122 -11.77 10.34 -11.91
N ARG A 123 -10.47 10.58 -12.13
CA ARG A 123 -9.43 9.55 -12.11
C ARG A 123 -8.97 9.35 -10.68
N VAL A 124 -9.19 8.18 -10.13
CA VAL A 124 -9.07 7.88 -8.70
C VAL A 124 -7.86 7.01 -8.42
N LEU A 125 -6.95 7.48 -7.58
CA LEU A 125 -5.85 6.68 -7.03
C LEU A 125 -6.28 6.07 -5.70
N ILE A 126 -6.28 4.73 -5.60
CA ILE A 126 -6.56 4.01 -4.36
C ILE A 126 -5.28 3.98 -3.51
N VAL A 127 -5.42 4.32 -2.21
CA VAL A 127 -4.32 4.37 -1.24
C VAL A 127 -4.60 3.42 -0.08
N ASP A 128 -3.81 2.37 0.06
CA ASP A 128 -3.97 1.39 1.15
C ASP A 128 -2.61 0.99 1.73
N ASP A 129 -2.59 0.15 2.79
CA ASP A 129 -1.35 -0.27 3.46
C ASP A 129 -0.67 -1.48 2.80
N VAL A 130 -1.40 -2.56 2.57
CA VAL A 130 -0.92 -3.80 1.94
C VAL A 130 -2.05 -4.48 1.19
N ILE A 131 -1.72 -5.26 0.19
CA ILE A 131 -2.67 -6.18 -0.46
C ILE A 131 -2.40 -7.58 0.07
N THR A 132 -3.45 -8.24 0.58
CA THR A 132 -3.41 -9.66 0.98
C THR A 132 -4.26 -10.51 0.04
N ALA A 133 -5.57 -10.57 0.24
CA ALA A 133 -6.51 -11.26 -0.65
C ALA A 133 -7.15 -10.33 -1.71
N GLY A 134 -6.84 -9.04 -1.69
CA GLY A 134 -7.38 -8.03 -2.62
C GLY A 134 -8.85 -7.67 -2.40
N THR A 135 -9.52 -8.17 -1.36
CA THR A 135 -10.96 -7.92 -1.12
C THR A 135 -11.26 -6.43 -0.97
N ALA A 136 -10.50 -5.71 -0.13
CA ALA A 136 -10.69 -4.27 0.09
C ALA A 136 -10.51 -3.47 -1.21
N ILE A 137 -9.56 -3.87 -2.05
CA ILE A 137 -9.33 -3.23 -3.36
C ILE A 137 -10.52 -3.48 -4.31
N ARG A 138 -11.02 -4.73 -4.39
CA ARG A 138 -12.19 -5.03 -5.24
C ARG A 138 -13.44 -4.27 -4.79
N GLU A 139 -13.66 -4.16 -3.47
CA GLU A 139 -14.74 -3.34 -2.89
C GLU A 139 -14.57 -1.86 -3.26
N ALA A 140 -13.35 -1.30 -3.13
CA ALA A 140 -13.05 0.07 -3.50
C ALA A 140 -13.29 0.33 -4.99
N LEU A 141 -12.86 -0.58 -5.88
CA LEU A 141 -13.07 -0.49 -7.32
C LEU A 141 -14.57 -0.51 -7.69
N ALA A 142 -15.36 -1.34 -7.02
CA ALA A 142 -16.81 -1.35 -7.21
C ALA A 142 -17.44 0.01 -6.81
N ILE A 143 -17.06 0.56 -5.65
CA ILE A 143 -17.54 1.86 -5.18
C ILE A 143 -17.13 2.99 -6.15
N ILE A 144 -15.88 2.97 -6.63
CA ILE A 144 -15.39 3.98 -7.58
C ILE A 144 -16.18 3.93 -8.88
N ARG A 145 -16.37 2.74 -9.43
CA ARG A 145 -17.16 2.53 -10.66
C ARG A 145 -18.61 2.95 -10.48
N ASP A 146 -19.26 2.52 -9.40
CA ASP A 146 -20.67 2.81 -9.12
C ASP A 146 -20.88 4.31 -8.84
N GLY A 147 -19.85 5.02 -8.37
CA GLY A 147 -19.81 6.47 -8.23
C GLY A 147 -19.42 7.23 -9.51
N GLY A 148 -19.28 6.58 -10.66
CA GLY A 148 -18.93 7.21 -11.94
C GLY A 148 -17.44 7.56 -12.08
N GLY A 149 -16.58 7.11 -11.16
CA GLY A 149 -15.15 7.33 -11.19
C GLY A 149 -14.40 6.30 -12.04
N ILE A 150 -13.18 6.64 -12.41
CA ILE A 150 -12.26 5.77 -13.18
C ILE A 150 -11.03 5.49 -12.29
N ALA A 151 -10.78 4.23 -11.96
CA ALA A 151 -9.58 3.88 -11.21
C ALA A 151 -8.32 4.14 -12.07
N ALA A 152 -7.37 4.92 -11.55
CA ALA A 152 -6.12 5.26 -12.20
C ALA A 152 -4.96 4.33 -11.78
N GLY A 153 -5.07 3.71 -10.60
CA GLY A 153 -4.07 2.83 -10.05
C GLY A 153 -4.25 2.63 -8.55
N ILE A 154 -3.34 1.87 -7.98
CA ILE A 154 -3.33 1.51 -6.56
C ILE A 154 -1.93 1.78 -6.02
N VAL A 155 -1.82 2.41 -4.86
CA VAL A 155 -0.57 2.55 -4.13
C VAL A 155 -0.67 1.93 -2.74
N ILE A 156 0.35 1.16 -2.37
CA ILE A 156 0.44 0.49 -1.06
C ILE A 156 1.78 0.80 -0.37
N ALA A 157 1.82 0.68 0.96
CA ALA A 157 3.05 0.89 1.72
C ALA A 157 4.10 -0.19 1.42
N LEU A 158 3.69 -1.45 1.49
CA LEU A 158 4.62 -2.57 1.38
C LEU A 158 4.03 -3.68 0.50
N ASP A 159 4.72 -4.00 -0.60
CA ASP A 159 4.49 -5.25 -1.32
C ASP A 159 5.34 -6.36 -0.68
N ARG A 160 4.67 -7.32 -0.05
CA ARG A 160 5.33 -8.45 0.59
C ARG A 160 5.94 -9.43 -0.41
N GLN A 161 5.61 -9.31 -1.69
CA GLN A 161 6.05 -10.20 -2.78
C GLN A 161 5.87 -11.68 -2.45
N GLU A 162 4.83 -12.01 -1.70
CA GLU A 162 4.50 -13.37 -1.29
C GLU A 162 3.49 -13.99 -2.26
N ALA A 163 3.79 -15.18 -2.76
CA ALA A 163 2.85 -15.94 -3.57
C ALA A 163 1.59 -16.26 -2.76
N VAL A 164 0.42 -15.94 -3.32
CA VAL A 164 -0.89 -16.21 -2.68
C VAL A 164 -1.06 -17.72 -2.51
N ASP A 165 -0.82 -18.47 -3.56
CA ASP A 165 -0.78 -19.93 -3.57
C ASP A 165 0.49 -20.41 -4.30
N PRO A 166 1.56 -20.76 -3.57
CA PRO A 166 2.82 -21.19 -4.19
C PRO A 166 2.70 -22.46 -5.04
N ALA A 167 1.69 -23.28 -4.80
CA ALA A 167 1.46 -24.52 -5.54
C ALA A 167 0.73 -24.28 -6.87
N ALA A 168 -0.19 -23.30 -6.92
CA ALA A 168 -0.97 -22.97 -8.11
C ALA A 168 -0.34 -21.86 -8.94
N SER A 169 0.17 -20.80 -8.29
CA SER A 169 0.79 -19.65 -8.96
C SER A 169 1.76 -18.94 -8.02
N ARG A 170 2.97 -18.67 -8.49
CA ARG A 170 3.96 -17.90 -7.73
C ARG A 170 3.84 -16.38 -8.03
N ARG A 171 2.62 -15.87 -8.10
CA ARG A 171 2.32 -14.43 -8.19
C ARG A 171 2.00 -13.86 -6.82
N SER A 172 2.45 -12.63 -6.56
CA SER A 172 2.08 -11.92 -5.34
C SER A 172 0.61 -11.46 -5.40
N ALA A 173 0.06 -11.09 -4.23
CA ALA A 173 -1.28 -10.53 -4.17
C ALA A 173 -1.38 -9.21 -4.95
N ALA A 174 -0.33 -8.37 -4.94
CA ALA A 174 -0.27 -7.13 -5.71
C ALA A 174 -0.27 -7.39 -7.22
N GLU A 175 0.55 -8.37 -7.68
CA GLU A 175 0.59 -8.79 -9.08
C GLU A 175 -0.73 -9.40 -9.55
N THR A 176 -1.35 -10.22 -8.71
CA THR A 176 -2.66 -10.83 -9.02
C THR A 176 -3.73 -9.76 -9.22
N VAL A 177 -3.79 -8.77 -8.30
CA VAL A 177 -4.74 -7.65 -8.41
C VAL A 177 -4.44 -6.78 -9.63
N ALA A 178 -3.16 -6.50 -9.93
CA ALA A 178 -2.78 -5.72 -11.09
C ALA A 178 -3.27 -6.36 -12.39
N ASP A 179 -3.06 -7.67 -12.55
CA ASP A 179 -3.50 -8.42 -13.74
C ASP A 179 -5.02 -8.56 -13.83
N GLU A 180 -5.68 -8.93 -12.73
CA GLU A 180 -7.14 -9.10 -12.70
C GLU A 180 -7.89 -7.82 -13.03
N GLN A 181 -7.37 -6.67 -12.59
CA GLN A 181 -8.03 -5.38 -12.73
C GLN A 181 -7.49 -4.55 -13.91
N GLY A 182 -6.38 -4.95 -14.51
CA GLY A 182 -5.72 -4.18 -15.57
C GLY A 182 -5.23 -2.82 -15.09
N LEU A 183 -4.86 -2.71 -13.79
CA LEU A 183 -4.47 -1.46 -13.13
C LEU A 183 -3.05 -1.54 -12.59
N PRO A 184 -2.25 -0.46 -12.68
CA PRO A 184 -0.95 -0.42 -12.04
C PRO A 184 -1.11 -0.48 -10.51
N VAL A 185 -0.32 -1.37 -9.89
CA VAL A 185 -0.14 -1.44 -8.44
C VAL A 185 1.30 -1.05 -8.14
N ILE A 186 1.48 0.05 -7.44
CA ILE A 186 2.79 0.54 -6.99
C ILE A 186 2.92 0.39 -5.48
N SER A 187 4.15 0.19 -5.00
CA SER A 187 4.46 0.12 -3.57
C SER A 187 5.52 1.13 -3.19
N VAL A 188 5.46 1.66 -1.95
CA VAL A 188 6.52 2.51 -1.40
C VAL A 188 7.79 1.70 -1.23
N ALA A 189 7.67 0.46 -0.74
CA ALA A 189 8.76 -0.51 -0.69
C ALA A 189 8.24 -1.93 -0.94
N SER A 190 9.17 -2.84 -1.24
CA SER A 190 8.92 -4.26 -1.44
C SER A 190 9.77 -5.13 -0.50
N LEU A 191 9.55 -6.45 -0.50
CA LEU A 191 10.42 -7.39 0.18
C LEU A 191 11.86 -7.32 -0.36
N ASP A 192 12.04 -7.12 -1.66
CA ASP A 192 13.38 -6.95 -2.24
C ASP A 192 14.07 -5.68 -1.73
N ASP A 193 13.32 -4.57 -1.56
CA ASP A 193 13.85 -3.35 -0.95
C ASP A 193 14.23 -3.58 0.52
N LEU A 194 13.45 -4.38 1.26
CA LEU A 194 13.76 -4.77 2.64
C LEU A 194 15.02 -5.63 2.71
N LEU A 195 15.19 -6.57 1.78
CA LEU A 195 16.41 -7.38 1.66
C LEU A 195 17.64 -6.54 1.33
N ALA A 196 17.51 -5.57 0.41
CA ALA A 196 18.58 -4.64 0.09
C ALA A 196 18.92 -3.75 1.30
N PHE A 197 17.92 -3.28 2.02
CA PHE A 197 18.09 -2.46 3.22
C PHE A 197 18.85 -3.21 4.32
N THR A 198 18.46 -4.46 4.62
CA THR A 198 19.15 -5.31 5.61
C THR A 198 20.55 -5.73 5.13
N GLY A 199 20.82 -5.73 3.85
CA GLY A 199 22.15 -6.01 3.28
C GLY A 199 23.15 -4.90 3.46
N ASN A 200 22.70 -3.68 3.79
CA ASN A 200 23.55 -2.51 4.03
C ASN A 200 23.84 -2.25 5.53
N ASP A 201 23.41 -3.17 6.40
CA ASP A 201 23.57 -3.06 7.85
C ASP A 201 23.96 -4.42 8.44
N ASP A 202 25.22 -4.56 8.80
CA ASP A 202 25.78 -5.81 9.35
C ASP A 202 25.06 -6.27 10.64
N THR A 203 24.45 -5.34 11.38
CA THR A 203 23.68 -5.68 12.58
C THR A 203 22.39 -6.43 12.26
N LEU A 204 21.93 -6.38 11.01
CA LEU A 204 20.74 -7.06 10.50
C LEU A 204 21.07 -8.33 9.68
N ALA A 205 22.29 -8.82 9.74
CA ALA A 205 22.72 -9.99 8.93
C ALA A 205 21.90 -11.26 9.22
N ALA A 206 21.54 -11.49 10.49
CA ALA A 206 20.70 -12.64 10.88
C ALA A 206 19.27 -12.52 10.34
N GLU A 207 18.70 -11.32 10.41
CA GLU A 207 17.40 -11.00 9.86
C GLU A 207 17.37 -11.18 8.35
N ARG A 208 18.42 -10.71 7.67
CA ARG A 208 18.57 -10.90 6.22
C ARG A 208 18.59 -12.37 5.83
N GLY A 209 19.32 -13.21 6.56
CA GLY A 209 19.35 -14.65 6.31
C GLY A 209 17.96 -15.29 6.40
N ARG A 210 17.17 -14.92 7.42
CA ARG A 210 15.78 -15.38 7.59
C ARG A 210 14.86 -14.88 6.49
N LEU A 211 15.01 -13.61 6.07
CA LEU A 211 14.24 -13.03 4.97
C LEU A 211 14.53 -13.71 3.63
N LEU A 212 15.80 -14.06 3.35
CA LEU A 212 16.19 -14.78 2.14
C LEU A 212 15.54 -16.18 2.10
N ALA A 213 15.66 -16.94 3.19
CA ALA A 213 15.04 -18.26 3.30
C ALA A 213 13.50 -18.19 3.13
N TYR A 214 12.88 -17.17 3.70
CA TYR A 214 11.45 -16.93 3.56
C TYR A 214 11.05 -16.59 2.12
N ARG A 215 11.79 -15.71 1.45
CA ARG A 215 11.57 -15.37 0.04
C ARG A 215 11.71 -16.59 -0.85
N ASP A 216 12.73 -17.42 -0.64
CA ASP A 216 12.94 -18.63 -1.44
C ASP A 216 11.77 -19.62 -1.30
N ALA A 217 11.20 -19.73 -0.10
CA ALA A 217 10.07 -20.61 0.17
C ALA A 217 8.72 -20.05 -0.36
N TYR A 218 8.48 -18.76 -0.19
CA TYR A 218 7.15 -18.16 -0.37
C TYR A 218 7.10 -16.96 -1.34
N GLY A 219 8.24 -16.50 -1.84
CA GLY A 219 8.31 -15.34 -2.70
C GLY A 219 7.67 -15.55 -4.08
N SER A 220 7.17 -14.47 -4.66
CA SER A 220 6.77 -14.46 -6.07
C SER A 220 7.99 -14.63 -6.98
N LEU A 221 7.79 -15.23 -8.15
CA LEU A 221 8.87 -15.49 -9.14
C LEU A 221 8.91 -14.45 -10.26
N THR A 222 8.04 -13.45 -10.25
CA THR A 222 8.03 -12.44 -11.31
C THR A 222 9.19 -11.47 -11.09
N PRO A 223 10.20 -11.43 -11.98
CA PRO A 223 11.25 -10.42 -11.96
C PRO A 223 10.62 -9.03 -12.19
N ARG A 224 11.01 -8.04 -11.42
CA ARG A 224 10.64 -6.64 -11.63
C ARG A 224 11.84 -5.83 -12.06
#